data_28ad5bef0fe9860e2b0c3eebf1564315
#
_entry.id   28ad5bef0fe9860e2b0c3eebf1564315
#
_cell.length_a   1.000
_cell.length_b   1.000
_cell.length_c   1.000
_cell.angle_alpha   90.00
_cell.angle_beta   90.00
_cell.angle_gamma   90.00
#
_symmetry.space_group_name_H-M   'P 1'
#
loop_
_entity.id
_entity.type
_entity.pdbx_description
1 polymer ?
#
loop_
_entity_poly.entity_id
_entity_poly.type
_entity_poly.pdbx_seq_one_letter_code
_entity_poly.pdbx_strand_id
1 'polypeptide(L)'
;MQQATHIYRNGTILTMDSRCSIVSCLAVSGETILAVGSEAEVAPFQGPETRIVDLGGRFMMPGFYDCHSHFMRAGMYNKYYLDVNSHPIGDVRTHGDIRRKVREALSGMPAGEWLLCAGYDDTAVSEARHFTLAELDSIAPDHPLFLRHIS
;
A
#
# COMPACT_ATOMS: atom_id res chain seq x y z
N MET A 1 24.54 -35.23 -3.16
CA MET A 1 24.12 -33.83 -2.89
C MET A 1 22.79 -33.63 -3.59
N GLN A 2 21.83 -32.94 -2.97
CA GLN A 2 20.54 -32.66 -3.60
C GLN A 2 20.76 -31.73 -4.80
N GLN A 3 20.14 -32.04 -5.95
CA GLN A 3 20.25 -31.22 -7.14
C GLN A 3 19.13 -30.15 -7.19
N ALA A 4 19.48 -29.00 -7.72
CA ALA A 4 18.54 -27.92 -7.92
C ALA A 4 17.60 -28.23 -9.11
N THR A 5 16.34 -27.85 -8.98
CA THR A 5 15.40 -27.80 -10.11
C THR A 5 15.64 -26.54 -10.95
N HIS A 6 15.98 -25.43 -10.30
CA HIS A 6 16.28 -24.16 -10.96
C HIS A 6 17.51 -23.50 -10.33
N ILE A 7 18.32 -22.87 -11.19
CA ILE A 7 19.40 -21.96 -10.78
C ILE A 7 19.15 -20.62 -11.47
N TYR A 8 19.04 -19.57 -10.68
CA TYR A 8 18.96 -18.17 -11.11
C TYR A 8 20.36 -17.57 -11.06
N ARG A 9 20.77 -16.88 -12.13
CA ARG A 9 22.09 -16.24 -12.22
C ARG A 9 22.08 -14.95 -13.03
N ASN A 10 23.23 -14.27 -13.10
CA ASN A 10 23.39 -13.04 -13.86
C ASN A 10 22.38 -11.95 -13.44
N GLY A 11 22.21 -11.75 -12.14
CA GLY A 11 21.36 -10.71 -11.57
C GLY A 11 21.87 -10.21 -10.22
N THR A 12 21.13 -9.31 -9.62
CA THR A 12 21.38 -8.82 -8.27
C THR A 12 20.31 -9.41 -7.35
N ILE A 13 20.72 -10.34 -6.47
CA ILE A 13 19.79 -11.06 -5.58
C ILE A 13 19.99 -10.55 -4.15
N LEU A 14 18.95 -9.91 -3.59
CA LEU A 14 18.92 -9.46 -2.22
C LEU A 14 18.35 -10.58 -1.35
N THR A 15 19.16 -11.09 -0.41
CA THR A 15 18.76 -12.27 0.39
C THR A 15 17.80 -11.95 1.53
N MET A 16 17.73 -10.70 1.96
CA MET A 16 16.98 -10.25 3.14
C MET A 16 17.35 -10.99 4.42
N ASP A 17 18.58 -11.55 4.49
CA ASP A 17 19.14 -12.08 5.73
C ASP A 17 19.48 -10.94 6.71
N SER A 18 19.94 -11.26 7.91
CA SER A 18 20.27 -10.26 8.95
C SER A 18 21.36 -9.27 8.54
N ARG A 19 22.10 -9.55 7.46
CA ARG A 19 23.16 -8.68 6.90
C ARG A 19 22.71 -7.99 5.60
N CYS A 20 21.47 -8.26 5.13
CA CYS A 20 20.98 -7.81 3.82
C CYS A 20 21.98 -8.12 2.69
N SER A 21 22.49 -9.35 2.67
CA SER A 21 23.51 -9.76 1.71
C SER A 21 23.02 -9.66 0.28
N ILE A 22 23.94 -9.26 -0.62
CA ILE A 22 23.69 -9.22 -2.06
C ILE A 22 24.54 -10.31 -2.71
N VAL A 23 23.89 -11.18 -3.49
CA VAL A 23 24.54 -12.29 -4.18
C VAL A 23 24.15 -12.29 -5.66
N SER A 24 24.86 -13.10 -6.47
CA SER A 24 24.60 -13.19 -7.92
C SER A 24 23.87 -14.45 -8.36
N CYS A 25 23.83 -15.48 -7.50
CA CYS A 25 23.23 -16.76 -7.83
C CYS A 25 22.36 -17.33 -6.69
N LEU A 26 21.34 -18.09 -7.09
CA LEU A 26 20.40 -18.79 -6.22
C LEU A 26 20.07 -20.15 -6.82
N ALA A 27 20.20 -21.23 -6.03
CA ALA A 27 19.75 -22.57 -6.37
C ALA A 27 18.52 -22.96 -5.54
N VAL A 28 17.48 -23.48 -6.20
CA VAL A 28 16.25 -23.96 -5.55
C VAL A 28 15.90 -25.37 -5.99
N SER A 29 15.26 -26.14 -5.10
CA SER A 29 14.69 -27.45 -5.41
C SER A 29 13.27 -27.50 -4.85
N GLY A 30 12.27 -27.52 -5.75
CA GLY A 30 10.86 -27.35 -5.35
C GLY A 30 10.66 -26.03 -4.63
N GLU A 31 10.24 -26.07 -3.37
CA GLU A 31 9.96 -24.91 -2.50
C GLU A 31 11.13 -24.54 -1.59
N THR A 32 12.31 -25.19 -1.73
CA THR A 32 13.44 -25.01 -0.85
C THR A 32 14.60 -24.34 -1.55
N ILE A 33 15.18 -23.34 -0.91
CA ILE A 33 16.44 -22.73 -1.29
C ILE A 33 17.57 -23.66 -0.84
N LEU A 34 18.40 -24.14 -1.79
CA LEU A 34 19.53 -25.02 -1.53
C LEU A 34 20.82 -24.25 -1.24
N ALA A 35 21.05 -23.19 -2.00
CA ALA A 35 22.23 -22.34 -1.87
C ALA A 35 21.96 -20.94 -2.43
N VAL A 36 22.66 -19.97 -1.87
CA VAL A 36 22.75 -18.59 -2.35
C VAL A 36 24.22 -18.16 -2.30
N GLY A 37 24.67 -17.37 -3.27
CA GLY A 37 26.06 -16.90 -3.26
C GLY A 37 26.56 -16.52 -4.65
N SER A 38 27.85 -16.77 -4.85
CA SER A 38 28.52 -16.68 -6.16
C SER A 38 28.17 -17.87 -7.05
N GLU A 39 28.51 -17.79 -8.32
CA GLU A 39 28.35 -18.91 -9.26
C GLU A 39 29.12 -20.16 -8.81
N ALA A 40 30.32 -19.99 -8.25
CA ALA A 40 31.13 -21.09 -7.74
C ALA A 40 30.50 -21.83 -6.55
N GLU A 41 29.81 -21.09 -5.66
CA GLU A 41 29.12 -21.67 -4.49
C GLU A 41 27.85 -22.42 -4.89
N VAL A 42 27.18 -22.00 -5.95
CA VAL A 42 25.94 -22.59 -6.44
C VAL A 42 26.17 -23.73 -7.45
N ALA A 43 27.28 -23.72 -8.18
CA ALA A 43 27.61 -24.72 -9.20
C ALA A 43 27.49 -26.19 -8.72
N PRO A 44 27.88 -26.59 -7.48
CA PRO A 44 27.76 -27.97 -7.02
C PRO A 44 26.33 -28.52 -6.98
N PHE A 45 25.31 -27.66 -7.01
CA PHE A 45 23.90 -28.04 -7.00
C PHE A 45 23.31 -28.23 -8.38
N GLN A 46 24.08 -27.90 -9.46
CA GLN A 46 23.63 -28.07 -10.82
C GLN A 46 23.66 -29.55 -11.22
N GLY A 47 22.55 -30.06 -11.71
CA GLY A 47 22.40 -31.39 -12.31
C GLY A 47 21.97 -31.31 -13.75
N PRO A 48 21.90 -32.49 -14.46
CA PRO A 48 21.54 -32.55 -15.88
C PRO A 48 20.14 -31.99 -16.18
N GLU A 49 19.21 -32.09 -15.22
CA GLU A 49 17.83 -31.61 -15.35
C GLU A 49 17.61 -30.20 -14.76
N THR A 50 18.67 -29.55 -14.26
CA THR A 50 18.57 -28.22 -13.67
C THR A 50 18.29 -27.18 -14.75
N ARG A 51 17.20 -26.45 -14.60
CA ARG A 51 16.87 -25.31 -15.46
C ARG A 51 17.66 -24.07 -15.03
N ILE A 52 18.43 -23.50 -15.95
CA ILE A 52 19.13 -22.23 -15.73
C ILE A 52 18.24 -21.08 -16.15
N VAL A 53 18.06 -20.12 -15.24
CA VAL A 53 17.30 -18.88 -15.47
C VAL A 53 18.26 -17.70 -15.42
N ASP A 54 18.46 -17.08 -16.57
CA ASP A 54 19.25 -15.85 -16.68
C ASP A 54 18.40 -14.66 -16.27
N LEU A 55 18.83 -13.94 -15.25
CA LEU A 55 18.15 -12.74 -14.77
C LEU A 55 18.43 -11.50 -15.65
N GLY A 56 19.44 -11.54 -16.50
CA GLY A 56 19.76 -10.45 -17.43
C GLY A 56 20.01 -9.12 -16.69
N GLY A 57 20.71 -9.15 -15.56
CA GLY A 57 21.00 -7.98 -14.73
C GLY A 57 19.83 -7.51 -13.84
N ARG A 58 18.68 -8.18 -13.86
CA ARG A 58 17.51 -7.80 -13.07
C ARG A 58 17.71 -8.07 -11.57
N PHE A 59 16.93 -7.35 -10.75
CA PHE A 59 16.82 -7.59 -9.32
C PHE A 59 15.91 -8.78 -9.02
N MET A 60 16.29 -9.56 -8.00
CA MET A 60 15.47 -10.59 -7.38
C MET A 60 15.51 -10.42 -5.86
N MET A 61 14.40 -10.63 -5.20
CA MET A 61 14.28 -10.62 -3.75
C MET A 61 13.11 -11.51 -3.32
N PRO A 62 13.01 -11.91 -2.04
CA PRO A 62 11.82 -12.59 -1.52
C PRO A 62 10.55 -11.79 -1.75
N GLY A 63 9.42 -12.50 -1.91
CA GLY A 63 8.12 -11.86 -1.97
C GLY A 63 7.79 -11.09 -0.69
N PHE A 64 6.99 -10.04 -0.80
CA PHE A 64 6.59 -9.25 0.35
C PHE A 64 5.61 -10.01 1.24
N TYR A 65 5.87 -9.94 2.55
CA TYR A 65 4.93 -10.35 3.60
C TYR A 65 4.37 -9.08 4.24
N ASP A 66 3.15 -8.73 3.88
CA ASP A 66 2.47 -7.59 4.46
C ASP A 66 1.77 -8.01 5.76
N CYS A 67 2.44 -7.73 6.89
CA CYS A 67 1.94 -8.08 8.23
C CYS A 67 0.82 -7.15 8.71
N HIS A 68 0.64 -5.98 8.09
CA HIS A 68 -0.38 -5.00 8.41
C HIS A 68 -0.79 -4.23 7.16
N SER A 69 -1.97 -4.53 6.63
CA SER A 69 -2.47 -3.90 5.41
C SER A 69 -3.83 -3.24 5.60
N HIS A 70 -3.98 -2.07 5.00
CA HIS A 70 -5.27 -1.38 4.87
C HIS A 70 -5.86 -1.50 3.45
N PHE A 71 -5.42 -2.46 2.65
CA PHE A 71 -5.81 -2.60 1.24
C PHE A 71 -7.33 -2.62 1.04
N MET A 72 -8.04 -3.47 1.80
CA MET A 72 -9.51 -3.55 1.73
C MET A 72 -10.18 -2.24 2.14
N ARG A 73 -9.65 -1.59 3.19
CA ARG A 73 -10.15 -0.31 3.69
C ARG A 73 -9.94 0.82 2.69
N ALA A 74 -8.75 0.87 2.06
CA ALA A 74 -8.46 1.85 1.03
C ALA A 74 -9.41 1.72 -0.17
N GLY A 75 -9.68 0.50 -0.61
CA GLY A 75 -10.67 0.23 -1.67
C GLY A 75 -12.08 0.69 -1.29
N MET A 76 -12.50 0.44 -0.05
CA MET A 76 -13.80 0.89 0.48
C MET A 76 -13.89 2.42 0.54
N TYR A 77 -12.85 3.10 1.01
CA TYR A 77 -12.83 4.56 1.09
C TYR A 77 -12.90 5.20 -0.29
N ASN A 78 -12.07 4.74 -1.23
CA ASN A 78 -12.07 5.26 -2.59
C ASN A 78 -13.41 5.07 -3.33
N LYS A 79 -14.22 4.08 -2.93
CA LYS A 79 -15.48 3.78 -3.60
C LYS A 79 -16.69 4.46 -2.96
N TYR A 80 -16.71 4.57 -1.64
CA TYR A 80 -17.94 4.93 -0.91
C TYR A 80 -17.82 6.22 -0.07
N TYR A 81 -16.61 6.76 0.07
CA TYR A 81 -16.39 7.94 0.89
C TYR A 81 -15.97 9.13 0.04
N LEU A 82 -16.48 10.29 0.37
CA LEU A 82 -15.95 11.55 -0.11
C LEU A 82 -14.56 11.78 0.49
N ASP A 83 -13.57 11.98 -0.37
CA ASP A 83 -12.21 12.28 0.04
C ASP A 83 -12.09 13.71 0.57
N VAL A 84 -11.78 13.82 1.87
CA VAL A 84 -11.51 15.09 2.56
C VAL A 84 -10.13 15.08 3.22
N ASN A 85 -9.19 14.33 2.65
CA ASN A 85 -7.82 14.32 3.12
C ASN A 85 -7.16 15.69 2.98
N SER A 86 -6.40 16.04 4.00
CA SER A 86 -5.57 17.24 4.01
C SER A 86 -4.25 17.02 3.26
N HIS A 87 -3.59 18.12 2.92
CA HIS A 87 -2.26 18.07 2.32
C HIS A 87 -1.26 17.32 3.23
N PRO A 88 -0.33 16.48 2.70
CA PRO A 88 0.00 16.28 1.27
C PRO A 88 -0.81 15.18 0.56
N ILE A 89 -1.67 14.43 1.24
CA ILE A 89 -2.43 13.32 0.67
C ILE A 89 -3.57 13.84 -0.22
N GLY A 90 -4.30 14.86 0.26
CA GLY A 90 -5.39 15.51 -0.45
C GLY A 90 -5.17 17.03 -0.60
N ASP A 91 -6.24 17.73 -0.92
CA ASP A 91 -6.23 19.17 -1.23
C ASP A 91 -6.86 20.05 -0.13
N VAL A 92 -7.39 19.44 0.94
CA VAL A 92 -8.04 20.17 2.03
C VAL A 92 -6.99 20.92 2.88
N ARG A 93 -7.26 22.20 3.14
CA ARG A 93 -6.44 23.08 3.99
C ARG A 93 -7.25 23.80 5.05
N THR A 94 -8.56 23.90 4.86
CA THR A 94 -9.47 24.66 5.72
C THR A 94 -10.80 23.93 5.92
N HIS A 95 -11.54 24.30 6.97
CA HIS A 95 -12.93 23.87 7.10
C HIS A 95 -13.79 24.31 5.91
N GLY A 96 -13.43 25.45 5.29
CA GLY A 96 -14.08 25.94 4.07
C GLY A 96 -13.99 24.99 2.90
N ASP A 97 -12.84 24.33 2.72
CA ASP A 97 -12.65 23.32 1.66
C ASP A 97 -13.55 22.11 1.88
N ILE A 98 -13.63 21.62 3.12
CA ILE A 98 -14.52 20.51 3.49
C ILE A 98 -15.98 20.89 3.24
N ARG A 99 -16.40 22.09 3.67
CA ARG A 99 -17.77 22.58 3.44
C ARG A 99 -18.11 22.60 1.95
N ARG A 100 -17.19 23.08 1.12
CA ARG A 100 -17.37 23.11 -0.34
C ARG A 100 -17.54 21.70 -0.91
N LYS A 101 -16.61 20.78 -0.60
CA LYS A 101 -16.66 19.39 -1.08
C LYS A 101 -17.94 18.67 -0.66
N VAL A 102 -18.35 18.82 0.60
CA VAL A 102 -19.59 18.22 1.13
C VAL A 102 -20.80 18.76 0.38
N ARG A 103 -20.94 20.08 0.21
CA ARG A 103 -22.07 20.69 -0.50
C ARG A 103 -22.12 20.28 -1.97
N GLU A 104 -20.98 20.19 -2.63
CA GLU A 104 -20.87 19.69 -4.01
C GLU A 104 -21.39 18.25 -4.11
N ALA A 105 -20.97 17.38 -3.20
CA ALA A 105 -21.41 15.98 -3.17
C ALA A 105 -22.92 15.85 -2.87
N LEU A 106 -23.44 16.65 -1.95
CA LEU A 106 -24.86 16.63 -1.57
C LEU A 106 -25.78 17.16 -2.68
N SER A 107 -25.29 18.00 -3.59
CA SER A 107 -26.12 18.63 -4.64
C SER A 107 -26.78 17.63 -5.59
N GLY A 108 -26.28 16.39 -5.66
CA GLY A 108 -26.85 15.32 -6.50
C GLY A 108 -27.44 14.16 -5.70
N MET A 109 -27.50 14.27 -4.36
CA MET A 109 -27.98 13.19 -3.51
C MET A 109 -29.45 13.36 -3.10
N PRO A 110 -30.24 12.29 -3.08
CA PRO A 110 -31.58 12.31 -2.51
C PRO A 110 -31.56 12.69 -1.00
N ALA A 111 -32.47 13.56 -0.58
CA ALA A 111 -32.55 13.96 0.84
C ALA A 111 -32.70 12.74 1.77
N GLY A 112 -32.04 12.78 2.91
CA GLY A 112 -32.05 11.72 3.91
C GLY A 112 -31.02 10.62 3.67
N GLU A 113 -30.29 10.60 2.55
CA GLU A 113 -29.19 9.67 2.34
C GLU A 113 -27.93 10.08 3.11
N TRP A 114 -27.16 9.08 3.55
CA TRP A 114 -25.91 9.30 4.28
C TRP A 114 -24.80 9.76 3.35
N LEU A 115 -24.13 10.85 3.70
CA LEU A 115 -22.83 11.20 3.14
C LEU A 115 -21.71 10.76 4.07
N LEU A 116 -20.85 9.87 3.55
CA LEU A 116 -19.68 9.38 4.27
C LEU A 116 -18.43 10.10 3.77
N CYS A 117 -17.68 10.74 4.67
CA CYS A 117 -16.42 11.43 4.36
C CYS A 117 -15.27 10.79 5.14
N ALA A 118 -14.09 10.71 4.56
CA ALA A 118 -12.90 10.16 5.20
C ALA A 118 -11.65 10.98 4.92
N GLY A 119 -10.72 10.95 5.89
CA GLY A 119 -9.42 11.62 5.78
C GLY A 119 -9.37 13.00 6.45
N TYR A 120 -10.43 13.39 7.16
CA TYR A 120 -10.43 14.62 7.94
C TYR A 120 -9.35 14.61 9.04
N ASP A 121 -8.61 15.71 9.15
CA ASP A 121 -7.59 15.92 10.18
C ASP A 121 -7.69 17.36 10.71
N ASP A 122 -8.09 17.49 11.96
CA ASP A 122 -8.24 18.79 12.62
C ASP A 122 -6.92 19.52 12.84
N THR A 123 -5.81 18.77 12.91
CA THR A 123 -4.47 19.35 13.10
C THR A 123 -3.85 19.86 11.81
N ALA A 124 -4.36 19.41 10.66
CA ALA A 124 -3.86 19.75 9.34
C ALA A 124 -4.67 20.84 8.62
N VAL A 125 -5.77 21.30 9.23
CA VAL A 125 -6.55 22.44 8.73
C VAL A 125 -6.17 23.73 9.47
N SER A 126 -6.34 24.87 8.79
CA SER A 126 -5.93 26.20 9.33
C SER A 126 -6.64 26.59 10.63
N GLU A 127 -7.85 26.10 10.84
CA GLU A 127 -8.64 26.36 12.04
C GLU A 127 -8.10 25.64 13.29
N ALA A 128 -7.28 24.57 13.08
CA ALA A 128 -6.63 23.79 14.13
C ALA A 128 -7.60 23.31 15.24
N ARG A 129 -8.82 22.90 14.85
CA ARG A 129 -9.87 22.42 15.74
C ARG A 129 -10.86 21.54 14.99
N HIS A 130 -11.63 20.77 15.74
CA HIS A 130 -12.76 20.03 15.17
C HIS A 130 -13.94 20.94 14.77
N PHE A 131 -14.75 20.42 13.85
CA PHE A 131 -16.08 20.99 13.61
C PHE A 131 -16.96 20.85 14.86
N THR A 132 -17.80 21.83 15.11
CA THR A 132 -18.91 21.71 16.05
C THR A 132 -20.10 21.02 15.38
N LEU A 133 -21.02 20.45 16.18
CA LEU A 133 -22.25 19.86 15.66
C LEU A 133 -23.06 20.88 14.84
N ALA A 134 -23.23 22.10 15.36
CA ALA A 134 -23.96 23.17 14.68
C ALA A 134 -23.35 23.53 13.30
N GLU A 135 -22.03 23.47 13.17
CA GLU A 135 -21.36 23.68 11.89
C GLU A 135 -21.67 22.54 10.91
N LEU A 136 -21.62 21.28 11.36
CA LEU A 136 -21.95 20.12 10.54
C LEU A 136 -23.42 20.14 10.10
N ASP A 137 -24.36 20.45 11.00
CA ASP A 137 -25.77 20.60 10.70
C ASP A 137 -26.03 21.71 9.65
N SER A 138 -25.26 22.81 9.74
CA SER A 138 -25.36 23.90 8.76
C SER A 138 -24.84 23.54 7.36
N ILE A 139 -23.98 22.54 7.25
CA ILE A 139 -23.41 22.07 5.99
C ILE A 139 -24.36 21.09 5.30
N ALA A 140 -24.98 20.20 6.08
CA ALA A 140 -25.79 19.08 5.60
C ALA A 140 -27.14 18.99 6.35
N PRO A 141 -28.01 20.03 6.25
CA PRO A 141 -29.24 20.10 7.07
C PRO A 141 -30.24 18.97 6.76
N ASP A 142 -30.24 18.44 5.54
CA ASP A 142 -31.19 17.43 5.07
C ASP A 142 -30.55 16.03 4.93
N HIS A 143 -29.29 15.86 5.38
CA HIS A 143 -28.54 14.63 5.20
C HIS A 143 -27.80 14.23 6.47
N PRO A 144 -27.84 12.95 6.88
CA PRO A 144 -26.91 12.45 7.87
C PRO A 144 -25.47 12.51 7.33
N LEU A 145 -24.58 13.17 8.07
CA LEU A 145 -23.17 13.34 7.68
C LEU A 145 -22.24 12.57 8.62
N PHE A 146 -21.42 11.69 8.09
CA PHE A 146 -20.35 11.03 8.83
C PHE A 146 -18.99 11.58 8.37
N LEU A 147 -18.38 12.41 9.18
CA LEU A 147 -17.05 12.97 8.95
C LEU A 147 -16.02 12.20 9.77
N ARG A 148 -15.34 11.27 9.10
CA ARG A 148 -14.37 10.40 9.75
C ARG A 148 -13.01 11.07 9.85
N HIS A 149 -12.48 11.12 11.10
CA HIS A 149 -11.11 11.52 11.36
C HIS A 149 -10.09 10.49 10.82
N ILE A 150 -8.88 10.95 10.53
CA ILE A 150 -7.81 10.12 9.97
C ILE A 150 -7.30 9.05 10.95
N SER A 151 -7.37 9.30 12.25
CA SER A 151 -6.95 8.38 13.33
C SER A 151 -8.05 7.40 13.75
#